data_2a468e8c91d3f988126cae5fc9e43def
#
_entry.id   2a468e8c91d3f988126cae5fc9e43def
#
_cell.length_a   1.000
_cell.length_b   1.000
_cell.length_c   1.000
_cell.angle_alpha   90.00
_cell.angle_beta   90.00
_cell.angle_gamma   90.00
#
_symmetry.space_group_name_H-M   'P 1'
#
loop_
_entity.id
_entity.type
_entity.pdbx_description
1 polymer ?
#
loop_
_entity_poly.entity_id
_entity_poly.type
_entity_poly.pdbx_seq_one_letter_code
_entity_poly.pdbx_strand_id
1 'polypeptide(L)'
;MAKVSEEEYHFRVVQCNKPLPSKCRRKSRRGSSSVGAEATKQQPFPFSSSKVSHRYRVLPAAQWSGLQSYRCFLFRGTRFRLGDFVRVANRLASQDSPTEHAVMDPKRPERDWIAYILEIRAADPYHVFARVYWMYWPEDIPKRVVKDLTRSHGPEIFHRSHEVIASNHMDIIDVMSVNGLETVKPMISSRRDARSSQLFWKASFDCFQRTISGDMGSKQ
;
A
#
# COMPACT_ATOMS: atom_id res chain seq x y z
N MET A 1 -5.96 27.43 -31.19
CA MET A 1 -5.65 26.14 -30.50
C MET A 1 -5.30 26.50 -29.07
N ALA A 2 -6.21 26.24 -28.13
CA ALA A 2 -5.97 26.48 -26.70
C ALA A 2 -4.92 25.46 -26.22
N LYS A 3 -3.85 25.94 -25.59
CA LYS A 3 -2.93 25.10 -24.84
C LYS A 3 -3.74 24.44 -23.72
N VAL A 4 -4.00 23.13 -23.83
CA VAL A 4 -4.42 22.32 -22.70
C VAL A 4 -3.24 22.36 -21.73
N SER A 5 -3.40 23.06 -20.61
CA SER A 5 -2.46 22.96 -19.50
C SER A 5 -2.48 21.51 -19.07
N GLU A 6 -1.33 20.83 -19.16
CA GLU A 6 -1.15 19.54 -18.51
C GLU A 6 -1.41 19.77 -17.02
N GLU A 7 -2.60 19.42 -16.55
CA GLU A 7 -2.88 19.40 -15.12
C GLU A 7 -2.07 18.26 -14.53
N GLU A 8 -1.03 18.61 -13.80
CA GLU A 8 -0.17 17.67 -13.12
C GLU A 8 -0.92 17.13 -11.89
N TYR A 9 -1.31 15.86 -11.94
CA TYR A 9 -2.02 15.19 -10.85
C TYR A 9 -1.03 14.66 -9.80
N HIS A 10 -0.96 15.33 -8.65
CA HIS A 10 -0.16 14.89 -7.52
C HIS A 10 -1.04 14.52 -6.33
N PHE A 11 -1.31 13.24 -6.19
CA PHE A 11 -2.09 12.74 -5.06
C PHE A 11 -1.19 12.16 -3.97
N ARG A 12 -1.62 12.35 -2.72
CA ARG A 12 -1.00 11.69 -1.57
C ARG A 12 -2.05 11.19 -0.59
N VAL A 13 -1.78 10.04 0.03
CA VAL A 13 -2.59 9.51 1.12
C VAL A 13 -2.09 10.02 2.45
N VAL A 14 -2.99 10.59 3.26
CA VAL A 14 -2.73 10.95 4.66
C VAL A 14 -3.52 10.01 5.54
N GLN A 15 -2.83 9.13 6.24
CA GLN A 15 -3.46 8.23 7.22
C GLN A 15 -3.60 8.91 8.58
N CYS A 16 -4.75 8.72 9.23
CA CYS A 16 -5.12 9.36 10.47
C CYS A 16 -5.06 8.35 11.61
N ASN A 17 -3.97 8.36 12.37
CA ASN A 17 -3.71 7.36 13.42
C ASN A 17 -4.32 7.70 14.80
N LYS A 18 -5.06 8.80 14.95
CA LYS A 18 -5.70 9.12 16.23
C LYS A 18 -6.98 8.29 16.38
N PRO A 19 -7.11 7.46 17.45
CA PRO A 19 -8.39 6.88 17.79
C PRO A 19 -9.39 8.01 18.02
N LEU A 20 -10.62 7.84 17.53
CA LEU A 20 -11.71 8.74 17.90
C LEU A 20 -11.86 8.69 19.41
N PRO A 21 -11.94 9.85 20.10
CA PRO A 21 -12.40 9.86 21.47
C PRO A 21 -13.81 9.22 21.47
N SER A 22 -13.90 8.07 22.14
CA SER A 22 -15.18 7.42 22.37
C SER A 22 -16.05 8.39 23.16
N LYS A 23 -17.18 8.82 22.58
CA LYS A 23 -18.20 9.71 23.12
C LYS A 23 -17.95 11.22 22.93
N CYS A 24 -18.21 11.72 21.73
CA CYS A 24 -18.83 13.04 21.64
C CYS A 24 -20.35 12.90 21.70
N ARG A 25 -20.90 13.10 22.90
CA ARG A 25 -22.32 13.31 23.15
C ARG A 25 -22.70 14.58 22.38
N ARG A 26 -23.53 14.46 21.36
CA ARG A 26 -24.05 15.57 20.57
C ARG A 26 -24.77 16.56 21.48
N LYS A 27 -24.15 17.68 21.78
CA LYS A 27 -24.88 18.89 22.15
C LYS A 27 -25.08 19.69 20.87
N SER A 28 -26.30 19.69 20.38
CA SER A 28 -26.79 20.60 19.37
C SER A 28 -26.56 22.03 19.81
N ARG A 29 -25.68 22.76 19.13
CA ARG A 29 -25.70 24.23 19.11
C ARG A 29 -25.65 24.64 17.64
N ARG A 30 -26.74 25.33 17.27
CA ARG A 30 -26.89 26.04 15.98
C ARG A 30 -25.78 27.09 15.87
N GLY A 31 -25.24 27.19 14.65
CA GLY A 31 -24.62 28.41 14.13
C GLY A 31 -23.11 28.49 14.34
N SER A 32 -22.38 27.97 13.39
CA SER A 32 -21.12 28.56 12.89
C SER A 32 -20.70 27.73 11.67
N SER A 33 -20.58 28.41 10.52
CA SER A 33 -20.06 27.85 9.29
C SER A 33 -18.60 27.42 9.51
N SER A 34 -18.38 26.17 9.89
CA SER A 34 -17.05 25.57 9.90
C SER A 34 -16.66 25.23 8.47
N VAL A 35 -15.68 25.93 7.96
CA VAL A 35 -14.88 25.54 6.78
C VAL A 35 -14.61 24.03 6.90
N GLY A 36 -15.09 23.25 5.90
CA GLY A 36 -15.28 21.82 5.97
C GLY A 36 -14.07 21.05 6.49
N ALA A 37 -14.25 20.43 7.63
CA ALA A 37 -13.37 19.37 8.08
C ALA A 37 -13.49 18.23 7.05
N GLU A 38 -12.49 18.07 6.17
CA GLU A 38 -12.45 17.02 5.16
C GLU A 38 -12.71 15.66 5.80
N ALA A 39 -13.82 15.03 5.40
CA ALA A 39 -14.27 13.78 5.97
C ALA A 39 -13.22 12.67 5.76
N THR A 40 -12.70 12.11 6.85
CA THR A 40 -11.85 10.93 6.78
C THR A 40 -12.64 9.71 6.39
N LYS A 41 -12.11 8.91 5.47
CA LYS A 41 -12.66 7.62 5.05
C LYS A 41 -12.04 6.48 5.88
N GLN A 42 -12.69 5.34 5.91
CA GLN A 42 -12.17 4.11 6.51
C GLN A 42 -11.82 3.10 5.42
N GLN A 43 -10.69 2.44 5.57
CA GLN A 43 -10.25 1.36 4.70
C GLN A 43 -10.02 0.11 5.55
N PRO A 44 -10.80 -0.97 5.33
CA PRO A 44 -10.52 -2.27 5.93
C PRO A 44 -9.14 -2.77 5.55
N PHE A 45 -8.46 -3.40 6.50
CA PHE A 45 -7.16 -4.04 6.27
C PHE A 45 -7.35 -5.56 6.18
N PRO A 46 -7.32 -6.15 4.97
CA PRO A 46 -7.69 -7.55 4.77
C PRO A 46 -6.60 -8.55 5.19
N PHE A 47 -5.42 -8.05 5.56
CA PHE A 47 -4.23 -8.87 5.87
C PHE A 47 -3.99 -9.05 7.37
N SER A 48 -5.00 -8.83 8.19
CA SER A 48 -4.92 -9.05 9.63
C SER A 48 -6.02 -10.01 10.06
N SER A 49 -5.73 -10.86 11.03
CA SER A 49 -6.72 -11.73 11.68
C SER A 49 -7.78 -10.93 12.45
N SER A 50 -7.46 -9.72 12.88
CA SER A 50 -8.38 -8.78 13.51
C SER A 50 -9.03 -7.89 12.44
N LYS A 51 -10.32 -7.54 12.63
CA LYS A 51 -11.05 -6.61 11.75
C LYS A 51 -10.57 -5.17 11.99
N VAL A 52 -9.38 -4.87 11.50
CA VAL A 52 -8.79 -3.51 11.61
C VAL A 52 -9.21 -2.68 10.41
N SER A 53 -9.54 -1.41 10.65
CA SER A 53 -9.78 -0.42 9.61
C SER A 53 -8.90 0.80 9.84
N HIS A 54 -8.25 1.25 8.79
CA HIS A 54 -7.40 2.44 8.83
C HIS A 54 -8.17 3.66 8.35
N ARG A 55 -8.04 4.77 9.05
CA ARG A 55 -8.63 6.05 8.63
C ARG A 55 -7.65 6.79 7.73
N TYR A 56 -8.17 7.33 6.65
CA TYR A 56 -7.35 8.05 5.68
C TYR A 56 -8.12 9.18 5.01
N ARG A 57 -7.38 10.05 4.35
CA ARG A 57 -7.87 11.01 3.35
C ARG A 57 -6.86 11.10 2.22
N VAL A 58 -7.33 11.46 1.04
CA VAL A 58 -6.47 11.74 -0.12
C VAL A 58 -6.40 13.25 -0.32
N LEU A 59 -5.25 13.76 -0.63
CA LEU A 59 -5.03 15.17 -0.91
C LEU A 59 -4.46 15.35 -2.33
N PRO A 60 -4.92 16.37 -3.08
CA PRO A 60 -6.01 17.29 -2.78
C PRO A 60 -7.38 16.59 -2.83
N ALA A 61 -8.21 16.78 -1.80
CA ALA A 61 -9.43 15.99 -1.63
C ALA A 61 -10.49 16.29 -2.69
N ALA A 62 -10.65 17.56 -3.06
CA ALA A 62 -11.62 17.97 -4.09
C ALA A 62 -11.25 17.37 -5.46
N GLN A 63 -9.98 17.43 -5.85
CA GLN A 63 -9.50 16.87 -7.11
C GLN A 63 -9.68 15.34 -7.13
N TRP A 64 -9.27 14.62 -6.07
CA TRP A 64 -9.45 13.18 -5.96
C TRP A 64 -10.91 12.76 -6.01
N SER A 65 -11.81 13.46 -5.28
CA SER A 65 -13.23 13.13 -5.26
C SER A 65 -13.92 13.44 -6.58
N GLY A 66 -13.41 14.38 -7.36
CA GLY A 66 -13.90 14.71 -8.71
C GLY A 66 -13.59 13.66 -9.77
N LEU A 67 -12.59 12.79 -9.54
CA LEU A 67 -12.25 11.73 -10.48
C LEU A 67 -13.34 10.64 -10.49
N GLN A 68 -13.62 10.12 -11.69
CA GLN A 68 -14.57 9.00 -11.85
C GLN A 68 -14.00 7.72 -11.26
N SER A 69 -14.82 6.98 -10.50
CA SER A 69 -14.45 5.69 -9.89
C SER A 69 -14.74 4.53 -10.82
N TYR A 70 -13.83 3.55 -10.86
CA TYR A 70 -13.93 2.35 -11.69
C TYR A 70 -13.69 1.08 -10.86
N ARG A 71 -14.20 -0.05 -11.34
CA ARG A 71 -13.95 -1.38 -10.75
C ARG A 71 -12.75 -2.10 -11.36
N CYS A 72 -12.34 -1.68 -12.55
CA CYS A 72 -11.18 -2.24 -13.25
C CYS A 72 -10.63 -1.22 -14.24
N PHE A 73 -9.39 -1.44 -14.67
CA PHE A 73 -8.80 -0.80 -15.84
C PHE A 73 -8.17 -1.85 -16.76
N LEU A 74 -7.96 -1.47 -18.02
CA LEU A 74 -7.27 -2.28 -19.02
C LEU A 74 -5.97 -1.57 -19.38
N PHE A 75 -4.85 -2.26 -19.22
CA PHE A 75 -3.55 -1.72 -19.57
C PHE A 75 -2.68 -2.80 -20.22
N ARG A 76 -2.10 -2.50 -21.36
CA ARG A 76 -1.29 -3.45 -22.17
C ARG A 76 -1.98 -4.80 -22.40
N GLY A 77 -3.29 -4.78 -22.69
CA GLY A 77 -4.07 -5.99 -22.92
C GLY A 77 -4.45 -6.78 -21.67
N THR A 78 -3.99 -6.37 -20.49
CA THR A 78 -4.31 -7.03 -19.21
C THR A 78 -5.36 -6.24 -18.45
N ARG A 79 -6.35 -6.95 -17.90
CA ARG A 79 -7.39 -6.35 -17.05
C ARG A 79 -7.02 -6.47 -15.58
N PHE A 80 -6.99 -5.34 -14.89
CA PHE A 80 -6.71 -5.20 -13.47
C PHE A 80 -7.97 -4.79 -12.73
N ARG A 81 -8.24 -5.37 -11.55
CA ARG A 81 -9.46 -5.18 -10.76
C ARG A 81 -9.15 -4.75 -9.34
N LEU A 82 -10.16 -4.25 -8.66
CA LEU A 82 -10.08 -4.08 -7.20
C LEU A 82 -9.82 -5.43 -6.54
N GLY A 83 -8.86 -5.47 -5.62
CA GLY A 83 -8.46 -6.69 -4.93
C GLY A 83 -7.36 -7.49 -5.63
N ASP A 84 -6.91 -7.10 -6.81
CA ASP A 84 -5.78 -7.73 -7.47
C ASP A 84 -4.46 -7.28 -6.82
N PHE A 85 -3.48 -8.19 -6.84
CA PHE A 85 -2.10 -7.87 -6.59
C PHE A 85 -1.41 -7.53 -7.92
N VAL A 86 -0.58 -6.51 -7.89
CA VAL A 86 0.14 -6.01 -9.07
C VAL A 86 1.61 -5.81 -8.78
N ARG A 87 2.42 -6.02 -9.81
CA ARG A 87 3.82 -5.60 -9.84
C ARG A 87 3.90 -4.16 -10.31
N VAL A 88 4.62 -3.36 -9.57
CA VAL A 88 4.83 -1.94 -9.84
C VAL A 88 6.31 -1.72 -10.10
N ALA A 89 6.63 -1.06 -11.22
CA ALA A 89 7.99 -0.80 -11.63
C ALA A 89 8.77 -0.05 -10.54
N ASN A 90 9.88 -0.61 -10.12
CA ASN A 90 10.82 0.06 -9.22
C ASN A 90 11.75 0.96 -10.05
N ARG A 91 11.26 2.16 -10.42
CA ARG A 91 12.03 3.11 -11.23
C ARG A 91 12.98 3.97 -10.39
N LEU A 92 13.78 3.37 -9.54
CA LEU A 92 14.95 4.08 -9.00
C LEU A 92 16.08 4.25 -10.04
N ALA A 93 15.88 3.75 -11.25
CA ALA A 93 16.85 3.77 -12.34
C ALA A 93 16.43 4.59 -13.57
N SER A 94 15.51 5.55 -13.47
CA SER A 94 15.30 6.47 -14.60
C SER A 94 16.28 7.64 -14.53
N GLN A 95 17.06 7.75 -15.59
CA GLN A 95 18.26 8.56 -15.84
C GLN A 95 18.04 10.08 -15.89
N ASP A 96 16.91 10.64 -15.45
CA ASP A 96 16.58 12.05 -15.70
C ASP A 96 16.50 12.95 -14.44
N SER A 97 17.05 12.52 -13.30
CA SER A 97 17.19 13.41 -12.16
C SER A 97 18.50 13.18 -11.41
N PRO A 98 19.48 14.10 -11.49
CA PRO A 98 20.73 14.00 -10.73
C PRO A 98 20.50 14.50 -9.30
N THR A 99 19.76 13.75 -8.49
CA THR A 99 19.80 13.94 -7.04
C THR A 99 20.88 13.02 -6.47
N GLU A 100 22.00 13.63 -6.10
CA GLU A 100 23.28 13.05 -5.67
C GLU A 100 23.27 12.14 -4.43
N HIS A 101 22.13 11.59 -3.97
CA HIS A 101 22.10 10.81 -2.73
C HIS A 101 21.34 9.48 -2.79
N ALA A 102 21.00 8.98 -3.97
CA ALA A 102 20.55 7.58 -4.08
C ALA A 102 21.80 6.68 -4.16
N VAL A 103 22.39 6.35 -3.02
CA VAL A 103 23.38 5.28 -2.93
C VAL A 103 22.66 3.98 -3.28
N MET A 104 22.78 3.57 -4.55
CA MET A 104 22.37 2.24 -5.03
C MET A 104 23.14 1.21 -4.21
N ASP A 105 22.45 0.45 -3.37
CA ASP A 105 23.02 -0.76 -2.76
C ASP A 105 23.15 -1.82 -3.87
N PRO A 106 24.35 -2.11 -4.40
CA PRO A 106 24.52 -3.03 -5.54
C PRO A 106 24.15 -4.47 -5.20
N LYS A 107 23.77 -4.74 -3.95
CA LYS A 107 23.31 -6.06 -3.48
C LYS A 107 21.80 -6.21 -3.47
N ARG A 108 21.03 -5.15 -3.79
CA ARG A 108 19.58 -5.22 -3.79
C ARG A 108 19.11 -5.69 -5.17
N PRO A 109 18.44 -6.83 -5.28
CA PRO A 109 17.88 -7.25 -6.56
C PRO A 109 16.88 -6.21 -7.06
N GLU A 110 16.96 -5.83 -8.33
CA GLU A 110 15.96 -5.03 -9.02
C GLU A 110 14.66 -5.84 -9.13
N ARG A 111 13.86 -5.77 -8.07
CA ARG A 111 12.54 -6.41 -8.04
C ARG A 111 11.47 -5.35 -8.16
N ASP A 112 10.43 -5.67 -8.91
CA ASP A 112 9.19 -4.90 -8.86
C ASP A 112 8.64 -4.86 -7.44
N TRP A 113 8.02 -3.76 -7.10
CA TRP A 113 7.26 -3.63 -5.88
C TRP A 113 5.93 -4.34 -6.03
N ILE A 114 5.38 -4.85 -4.95
CA ILE A 114 4.08 -5.52 -4.97
C ILE A 114 3.06 -4.63 -4.27
N ALA A 115 1.91 -4.45 -4.91
CA ALA A 115 0.83 -3.65 -4.37
C ALA A 115 -0.53 -4.36 -4.51
N TYR A 116 -1.44 -4.06 -3.56
CA TYR A 116 -2.82 -4.56 -3.55
C TYR A 116 -3.77 -3.42 -3.87
N ILE A 117 -4.60 -3.55 -4.91
CA ILE A 117 -5.47 -2.47 -5.41
C ILE A 117 -6.70 -2.30 -4.52
N LEU A 118 -6.89 -1.09 -3.97
CA LEU A 118 -8.00 -0.72 -3.10
C LEU A 118 -9.08 0.09 -3.82
N GLU A 119 -8.67 0.98 -4.72
CA GLU A 119 -9.55 1.93 -5.41
C GLU A 119 -8.92 2.31 -6.74
N ILE A 120 -9.76 2.50 -7.76
CA ILE A 120 -9.32 2.93 -9.09
C ILE A 120 -10.11 4.18 -9.45
N ARG A 121 -9.42 5.23 -9.86
CA ARG A 121 -10.03 6.48 -10.34
C ARG A 121 -9.34 6.98 -11.58
N ALA A 122 -10.10 7.66 -12.44
CA ALA A 122 -9.55 8.26 -13.64
C ALA A 122 -10.16 9.65 -13.90
N ALA A 123 -9.34 10.55 -14.43
CA ALA A 123 -9.80 11.80 -15.03
C ALA A 123 -10.19 11.57 -16.48
N ASP A 124 -9.40 10.77 -17.19
CA ASP A 124 -9.55 10.42 -18.59
C ASP A 124 -8.80 9.09 -18.87
N PRO A 125 -8.76 8.56 -20.11
CA PRO A 125 -8.06 7.32 -20.42
C PRO A 125 -6.54 7.35 -20.20
N TYR A 126 -5.93 8.50 -20.09
CA TYR A 126 -4.49 8.68 -19.93
C TYR A 126 -4.08 8.93 -18.46
N HIS A 127 -5.01 9.42 -17.65
CA HIS A 127 -4.79 9.77 -16.24
C HIS A 127 -5.63 8.83 -15.35
N VAL A 128 -5.09 7.63 -15.14
CA VAL A 128 -5.71 6.58 -14.33
C VAL A 128 -4.83 6.29 -13.12
N PHE A 129 -5.44 6.30 -11.93
CA PHE A 129 -4.75 6.17 -10.65
C PHE A 129 -5.33 5.01 -9.86
N ALA A 130 -4.46 4.29 -9.18
CA ALA A 130 -4.85 3.25 -8.22
C ALA A 130 -4.37 3.62 -6.82
N ARG A 131 -5.31 3.59 -5.85
CA ARG A 131 -4.94 3.62 -4.44
C ARG A 131 -4.69 2.19 -3.99
N VAL A 132 -3.55 1.97 -3.33
CA VAL A 132 -3.03 0.65 -3.03
C VAL A 132 -2.63 0.50 -1.57
N TYR A 133 -2.49 -0.76 -1.11
CA TYR A 133 -1.61 -1.14 0.00
C TYR A 133 -0.32 -1.73 -0.56
N TRP A 134 0.83 -1.31 0.00
CA TRP A 134 2.11 -1.90 -0.34
C TRP A 134 2.32 -3.24 0.38
N MET A 135 2.87 -4.21 -0.35
CA MET A 135 3.43 -5.45 0.20
C MET A 135 4.94 -5.29 0.22
N TYR A 136 5.52 -5.34 1.41
CA TYR A 136 6.97 -5.14 1.59
C TYR A 136 7.72 -6.44 1.36
N TRP A 137 8.85 -6.37 0.68
CA TRP A 137 9.81 -7.43 0.76
C TRP A 137 10.45 -7.41 2.15
N PRO A 138 10.89 -8.56 2.71
CA PRO A 138 11.53 -8.59 4.02
C PRO A 138 12.73 -7.64 4.14
N GLU A 139 13.46 -7.45 3.05
CA GLU A 139 14.62 -6.55 2.95
C GLU A 139 14.24 -5.06 3.06
N ASP A 140 12.98 -4.73 2.74
CA ASP A 140 12.46 -3.36 2.79
C ASP A 140 11.99 -2.95 4.18
N ILE A 141 11.83 -3.90 5.09
CA ILE A 141 11.48 -3.62 6.48
C ILE A 141 12.67 -2.95 7.19
N PRO A 142 12.44 -1.86 7.94
CA PRO A 142 13.51 -1.18 8.65
C PRO A 142 14.30 -2.14 9.57
N LYS A 143 15.62 -2.14 9.45
CA LYS A 143 16.52 -3.06 10.19
C LYS A 143 16.29 -3.08 11.71
N ARG A 144 15.84 -1.95 12.29
CA ARG A 144 15.50 -1.86 13.71
C ARG A 144 14.32 -2.76 14.06
N VAL A 145 13.26 -2.73 13.23
CA VAL A 145 12.06 -3.55 13.41
C VAL A 145 12.42 -5.02 13.29
N VAL A 146 13.23 -5.39 12.29
CA VAL A 146 13.72 -6.76 12.12
C VAL A 146 14.51 -7.23 13.33
N LYS A 147 15.42 -6.39 13.90
CA LYS A 147 16.20 -6.74 15.10
C LYS A 147 15.32 -7.02 16.32
N ASP A 148 14.30 -6.19 16.54
CA ASP A 148 13.40 -6.37 17.68
C ASP A 148 12.61 -7.66 17.56
N LEU A 149 12.18 -8.02 16.35
CA LEU A 149 11.52 -9.29 16.07
C LEU A 149 12.45 -10.51 16.22
N THR A 150 13.66 -10.41 15.69
CA THR A 150 14.66 -11.50 15.80
C THR A 150 14.98 -11.81 17.26
N ARG A 151 14.99 -10.81 18.14
CA ARG A 151 15.12 -11.02 19.59
C ARG A 151 13.96 -11.79 20.19
N SER A 152 12.72 -11.51 19.73
CA SER A 152 11.52 -12.08 20.32
C SER A 152 11.17 -13.46 19.77
N HIS A 153 11.49 -13.74 18.50
CA HIS A 153 11.00 -14.91 17.76
C HIS A 153 12.13 -15.75 17.12
N GLY A 154 13.39 -15.35 17.26
CA GLY A 154 14.55 -16.05 16.68
C GLY A 154 14.92 -15.59 15.27
N PRO A 155 16.06 -16.06 14.72
CA PRO A 155 16.63 -15.53 13.47
C PRO A 155 15.89 -15.96 12.20
N GLU A 156 15.01 -16.94 12.24
CA GLU A 156 14.36 -17.53 11.05
C GLU A 156 13.08 -16.83 10.58
N ILE A 157 12.84 -15.59 11.03
CA ILE A 157 11.55 -14.92 10.80
C ILE A 157 11.30 -14.61 9.33
N PHE A 158 12.34 -14.30 8.55
CA PHE A 158 12.25 -13.87 7.16
C PHE A 158 13.29 -14.56 6.29
N HIS A 159 13.09 -15.81 5.93
CA HIS A 159 14.11 -16.53 5.15
C HIS A 159 13.63 -17.13 3.83
N ARG A 160 12.56 -16.60 3.25
CA ARG A 160 12.03 -17.24 2.05
C ARG A 160 11.95 -16.25 0.89
N SER A 161 12.57 -16.60 -0.21
CA SER A 161 12.68 -15.80 -1.45
C SER A 161 11.34 -15.37 -2.07
N HIS A 162 10.22 -15.96 -1.63
CA HIS A 162 8.87 -15.69 -2.14
C HIS A 162 7.93 -15.15 -1.05
N GLU A 163 8.48 -14.69 0.07
CA GLU A 163 7.69 -14.09 1.15
C GLU A 163 7.57 -12.58 0.94
N VAL A 164 6.36 -12.06 1.07
CA VAL A 164 6.07 -10.63 1.19
C VAL A 164 5.31 -10.35 2.49
N ILE A 165 5.43 -9.15 3.00
CA ILE A 165 4.85 -8.71 4.25
C ILE A 165 3.77 -7.70 3.92
N ALA A 166 2.52 -8.01 4.26
CA ALA A 166 1.42 -7.08 4.04
C ALA A 166 1.61 -5.83 4.89
N SER A 167 1.39 -4.64 4.36
CA SER A 167 1.50 -3.43 5.17
C SER A 167 0.25 -2.57 5.10
N ASN A 168 0.03 -1.77 6.15
CA ASN A 168 -1.01 -0.75 6.15
C ASN A 168 -0.56 0.56 5.48
N HIS A 169 0.58 0.57 4.81
CA HIS A 169 1.05 1.70 4.03
C HIS A 169 0.21 1.86 2.78
N MET A 170 -0.61 2.91 2.73
CA MET A 170 -1.41 3.28 1.58
C MET A 170 -0.71 4.34 0.73
N ASP A 171 -0.83 4.19 -0.58
CA ASP A 171 -0.34 5.17 -1.53
C ASP A 171 -1.25 5.27 -2.75
N ILE A 172 -0.98 6.23 -3.63
CA ILE A 172 -1.62 6.37 -4.93
C ILE A 172 -0.54 6.28 -5.99
N ILE A 173 -0.74 5.36 -6.91
CA ILE A 173 0.15 5.15 -8.06
C ILE A 173 -0.58 5.48 -9.35
N ASP A 174 0.17 5.97 -10.33
CA ASP A 174 -0.26 5.98 -11.72
C ASP A 174 -0.20 4.56 -12.26
N VAL A 175 -1.27 4.11 -12.95
CA VAL A 175 -1.35 2.74 -13.49
C VAL A 175 -0.33 2.49 -14.59
N MET A 176 0.26 3.53 -15.18
CA MET A 176 1.36 3.41 -16.14
C MET A 176 2.61 2.77 -15.50
N SER A 177 2.75 2.84 -14.19
CA SER A 177 3.83 2.17 -13.44
C SER A 177 3.60 0.68 -13.21
N VAL A 178 2.42 0.15 -13.54
CA VAL A 178 2.08 -1.27 -13.34
C VAL A 178 2.72 -2.14 -14.44
N ASN A 179 3.50 -3.13 -14.03
CA ASN A 179 4.15 -4.07 -14.94
C ASN A 179 3.34 -5.35 -15.22
N GLY A 180 2.39 -5.72 -14.33
CA GLY A 180 1.58 -6.91 -14.51
C GLY A 180 0.86 -7.36 -13.25
N LEU A 181 0.05 -8.40 -13.39
CA LEU A 181 -0.60 -9.08 -12.27
C LEU A 181 0.42 -9.90 -11.49
N GLU A 182 0.15 -10.05 -10.20
CA GLU A 182 0.87 -10.98 -9.33
C GLU A 182 -0.12 -11.83 -8.55
N THR A 183 0.32 -13.02 -8.13
CA THR A 183 -0.49 -13.89 -7.28
C THR A 183 0.17 -14.01 -5.91
N VAL A 184 -0.51 -13.50 -4.90
CA VAL A 184 -0.06 -13.56 -3.50
C VAL A 184 -1.11 -14.28 -2.68
N LYS A 185 -0.71 -15.33 -1.94
CA LYS A 185 -1.62 -16.12 -1.11
C LYS A 185 -1.30 -16.00 0.39
N PRO A 186 -2.31 -16.10 1.25
CA PRO A 186 -2.05 -16.26 2.67
C PRO A 186 -1.39 -17.62 2.93
N MET A 187 -0.39 -17.65 3.80
CA MET A 187 0.18 -18.90 4.27
C MET A 187 -0.66 -19.47 5.41
N ILE A 188 -1.47 -20.48 5.12
CA ILE A 188 -2.45 -21.07 6.05
C ILE A 188 -1.84 -22.26 6.83
N SER A 189 -0.73 -22.85 6.36
CA SER A 189 -0.10 -24.00 7.02
C SER A 189 1.40 -24.08 6.74
N SER A 190 2.11 -24.73 7.68
CA SER A 190 3.55 -24.99 7.59
C SER A 190 3.96 -25.97 6.47
N ARG A 191 3.00 -26.63 5.82
CA ARG A 191 3.28 -27.49 4.66
C ARG A 191 3.32 -26.64 3.40
N ARG A 192 4.52 -26.44 2.91
CA ARG A 192 4.81 -25.87 1.62
C ARG A 192 5.09 -26.95 0.60
N ASP A 193 4.52 -26.77 -0.56
CA ASP A 193 5.15 -27.28 -1.76
C ASP A 193 6.37 -26.40 -2.06
N ALA A 194 7.55 -26.90 -1.73
CA ALA A 194 8.83 -26.23 -1.91
C ALA A 194 9.14 -25.87 -3.40
N ARG A 195 8.25 -26.23 -4.32
CA ARG A 195 8.34 -26.02 -5.76
C ARG A 195 7.49 -24.84 -6.29
N SER A 196 6.70 -24.20 -5.42
CA SER A 196 5.87 -23.07 -5.86
C SER A 196 6.70 -21.77 -5.91
N SER A 197 6.82 -21.17 -7.07
CA SER A 197 7.37 -19.82 -7.27
C SER A 197 6.39 -18.71 -6.85
N GLN A 198 5.23 -19.06 -6.32
CA GLN A 198 4.15 -18.14 -5.96
C GLN A 198 4.48 -17.37 -4.68
N LEU A 199 4.19 -16.07 -4.70
CA LEU A 199 4.32 -15.23 -3.52
C LEU A 199 3.30 -15.58 -2.44
N PHE A 200 3.68 -15.39 -1.19
CA PHE A 200 2.79 -15.58 -0.05
C PHE A 200 3.09 -14.57 1.05
N TRP A 201 2.10 -14.34 1.88
CA TRP A 201 2.24 -13.53 3.09
C TRP A 201 1.79 -14.32 4.32
N LYS A 202 2.42 -14.09 5.46
CA LYS A 202 2.05 -14.64 6.78
C LYS A 202 2.02 -13.58 7.87
N ALA A 203 2.66 -12.44 7.63
CA ALA A 203 2.79 -11.36 8.58
C ALA A 203 2.34 -10.04 7.99
N SER A 204 1.93 -9.13 8.85
CA SER A 204 1.58 -7.75 8.51
C SER A 204 2.45 -6.77 9.28
N PHE A 205 2.87 -5.70 8.59
CA PHE A 205 3.68 -4.61 9.12
C PHE A 205 2.84 -3.35 9.29
N ASP A 206 2.75 -2.86 10.52
CA ASP A 206 2.22 -1.53 10.80
C ASP A 206 3.35 -0.51 10.61
N CYS A 207 3.31 0.24 9.51
CA CYS A 207 4.34 1.20 9.17
C CYS A 207 4.37 2.42 10.09
N PHE A 208 3.29 2.71 10.85
CA PHE A 208 3.20 3.83 11.78
C PHE A 208 3.69 3.47 13.17
N GLN A 209 3.26 2.32 13.68
CA GLN A 209 3.73 1.80 14.97
C GLN A 209 5.08 1.10 14.84
N ARG A 210 5.51 0.79 13.61
CA ARG A 210 6.72 0.02 13.31
C ARG A 210 6.74 -1.34 14.00
N THR A 211 5.59 -2.01 13.99
CA THR A 211 5.40 -3.33 14.57
C THR A 211 4.99 -4.33 13.51
N ILE A 212 5.36 -5.59 13.70
CA ILE A 212 4.91 -6.68 12.85
C ILE A 212 4.01 -7.59 13.68
N SER A 213 2.93 -8.04 13.08
CA SER A 213 1.99 -9.00 13.64
C SER A 213 1.70 -10.10 12.63
N GLY A 214 1.46 -11.32 13.09
CA GLY A 214 1.17 -12.48 12.24
C GLY A 214 1.37 -13.78 12.97
N ASP A 215 1.03 -14.89 12.30
CA ASP A 215 1.30 -16.22 12.80
C ASP A 215 2.78 -16.56 12.60
N MET A 216 3.59 -16.17 13.58
CA MET A 216 5.04 -16.33 13.55
C MET A 216 5.47 -17.74 13.99
N GLY A 217 4.52 -18.68 14.06
CA GLY A 217 4.80 -20.06 14.51
C GLY A 217 5.25 -20.07 15.96
N SER A 218 4.32 -20.26 16.88
CA SER A 218 4.66 -20.57 18.28
C SER A 218 5.55 -21.80 18.28
N LYS A 219 6.77 -21.68 18.77
CA LYS A 219 7.58 -22.87 19.13
C LYS A 219 6.79 -23.61 20.21
N GLN A 220 6.27 -24.80 19.89
CA GLN A 220 5.95 -25.80 20.88
C GLN A 220 7.25 -26.37 21.44
#